data_f07bec27f45f36475ef1921fe77bd1e6
#
_entry.id   f07bec27f45f36475ef1921fe77bd1e6
#
_cell.length_a   1.000
_cell.length_b   1.000
_cell.length_c   1.000
_cell.angle_alpha   90.00
_cell.angle_beta   90.00
_cell.angle_gamma   90.00
#
_symmetry.space_group_name_H-M   'P 1'
#
loop_
_entity.id
_entity.type
_entity.pdbx_description
1 polymer ?
#
loop_
_entity_poly.entity_id
_entity_poly.type
_entity_poly.pdbx_seq_one_letter_code
_entity_poly.pdbx_strand_id
1 'polypeptide(L)'
;MADTKQVDAEKDVRPEEAPSAEVEAPRASLGSYRNPYVQCVMLGFVCFMCPGLWNAVNGLGGAGQVSCDLWLPVAWLLNISTGTIHNKIGSKATLVIGTLGYPLYISSYLASNLHARIMLPYAPGIDNFSIAAGAVLGVCAGLLWTAQGSLMLAYPTESEKGRFIGIFWIVFNLGGVIGSAIAFGQNFNSTTNSVSNGTYIAFVVLTCSGAIFALLLVNPNNMYRTDGTKVAPVRHPTWTAEISGLGLALWTDPMIILLFPLFLASNWFYTWQFNDYNGVLFTIRTRSLNGMIYWASQMFGSIMIGAVLDWPRLSRRVRAAIGWVWLLVFVMVTHGWAYHYQKGYTRESLAEPSFTRIDFSTSGYAGYIWLYIFLDFVSDSMWQTAAYWFMGAMSNDPAKLAYFTGFYKSMQSAGAAGIWRADAVLLPFMNIFASTWALLGAGLICAAPVLWLRIKNHTELEDEAL
;
A
#
# COMPACT_ATOMS: atom_id res chain seq x y z
N MET A 1 28.63 -56.22 -68.72
CA MET A 1 27.35 -56.78 -68.31
C MET A 1 27.16 -56.40 -66.84
N ALA A 2 26.43 -55.33 -66.59
CA ALA A 2 25.91 -54.96 -65.27
C ALA A 2 24.71 -54.05 -65.50
N ASP A 3 23.56 -54.57 -65.17
CA ASP A 3 22.25 -53.94 -65.31
C ASP A 3 22.11 -52.81 -64.29
N THR A 4 21.81 -51.64 -64.79
CA THR A 4 21.46 -50.45 -64.00
C THR A 4 19.92 -50.41 -63.88
N LYS A 5 19.37 -50.71 -62.67
CA LYS A 5 17.98 -50.44 -62.37
C LYS A 5 17.80 -49.01 -61.93
N GLN A 6 17.09 -48.22 -62.74
CA GLN A 6 16.51 -46.95 -62.43
C GLN A 6 15.41 -47.15 -61.40
N VAL A 7 15.49 -46.40 -60.27
CA VAL A 7 14.39 -46.30 -59.24
C VAL A 7 13.73 -44.95 -59.49
N ASP A 8 12.50 -44.98 -59.99
CA ASP A 8 11.62 -43.79 -60.10
C ASP A 8 11.27 -43.28 -58.72
N ALA A 9 11.65 -42.04 -58.46
CA ALA A 9 11.25 -41.31 -57.26
C ALA A 9 9.89 -40.67 -57.51
N GLU A 10 8.85 -41.30 -57.00
CA GLU A 10 7.50 -40.76 -56.91
C GLU A 10 7.50 -39.56 -55.97
N LYS A 11 7.27 -38.36 -56.50
CA LYS A 11 7.11 -37.12 -55.76
C LYS A 11 5.77 -37.17 -55.02
N ASP A 12 5.81 -37.44 -53.73
CA ASP A 12 4.69 -37.26 -52.82
C ASP A 12 4.39 -35.75 -52.69
N VAL A 13 3.42 -35.27 -53.46
CA VAL A 13 2.89 -33.89 -53.39
C VAL A 13 1.91 -33.88 -52.23
N ARG A 14 2.35 -33.46 -51.05
CA ARG A 14 1.46 -33.13 -49.96
C ARG A 14 0.59 -31.94 -50.37
N PRO A 15 -0.73 -31.95 -50.12
CA PRO A 15 -1.57 -30.79 -50.32
C PRO A 15 -1.08 -29.64 -49.42
N GLU A 16 -0.82 -28.51 -50.03
CA GLU A 16 -0.54 -27.25 -49.36
C GLU A 16 -1.76 -26.93 -48.49
N GLU A 17 -1.64 -27.10 -47.15
CA GLU A 17 -2.66 -26.66 -46.22
C GLU A 17 -2.83 -25.14 -46.39
N ALA A 18 -4.01 -24.73 -46.85
CA ALA A 18 -4.39 -23.34 -46.92
C ALA A 18 -4.16 -22.68 -45.54
N PRO A 19 -3.58 -21.48 -45.46
CA PRO A 19 -3.36 -20.79 -44.20
C PRO A 19 -4.69 -20.68 -43.50
N SER A 20 -4.77 -21.33 -42.33
CA SER A 20 -5.92 -21.20 -41.42
C SER A 20 -6.14 -19.71 -41.16
N ALA A 21 -7.30 -19.20 -41.56
CA ALA A 21 -7.69 -17.81 -41.24
C ALA A 21 -7.45 -17.60 -39.73
N GLU A 22 -6.47 -16.77 -39.39
CA GLU A 22 -6.30 -16.30 -38.02
C GLU A 22 -7.62 -15.65 -37.61
N VAL A 23 -8.39 -16.37 -36.79
CA VAL A 23 -9.57 -15.80 -36.14
C VAL A 23 -9.07 -14.67 -35.26
N GLU A 24 -9.23 -13.44 -35.74
CA GLU A 24 -8.85 -12.23 -35.00
C GLU A 24 -9.50 -12.33 -33.61
N ALA A 25 -8.66 -12.47 -32.57
CA ALA A 25 -9.15 -12.60 -31.21
C ALA A 25 -10.00 -11.37 -30.86
N PRO A 26 -11.15 -11.53 -30.19
CA PRO A 26 -12.06 -10.42 -29.92
C PRO A 26 -11.37 -9.38 -29.03
N ARG A 27 -10.94 -8.28 -29.65
CA ARG A 27 -10.38 -7.13 -28.91
C ARG A 27 -11.53 -6.44 -28.16
N ALA A 28 -11.39 -6.32 -26.84
CA ALA A 28 -12.35 -5.58 -26.04
C ALA A 28 -12.34 -4.08 -26.47
N SER A 29 -13.47 -3.57 -27.01
CA SER A 29 -13.57 -2.15 -27.31
C SER A 29 -13.35 -1.31 -26.05
N LEU A 30 -12.74 -0.12 -26.17
CA LEU A 30 -12.45 0.77 -25.03
C LEU A 30 -13.71 1.14 -24.21
N GLY A 31 -14.89 1.16 -24.82
CA GLY A 31 -16.16 1.42 -24.15
C GLY A 31 -16.84 0.18 -23.55
N SER A 32 -16.28 -1.01 -23.71
CA SER A 32 -16.87 -2.22 -23.15
C SER A 32 -16.65 -2.30 -21.64
N TYR A 33 -17.70 -2.63 -20.90
CA TYR A 33 -17.60 -2.86 -19.45
C TYR A 33 -16.58 -3.96 -19.08
N ARG A 34 -16.33 -4.91 -19.97
CA ARG A 34 -15.33 -5.98 -19.80
C ARG A 34 -13.91 -5.57 -20.18
N ASN A 35 -13.71 -4.30 -20.56
CA ASN A 35 -12.37 -3.81 -20.88
C ASN A 35 -11.50 -3.78 -19.62
N PRO A 36 -10.23 -4.29 -19.68
CA PRO A 36 -9.32 -4.31 -18.54
C PRO A 36 -9.09 -2.92 -17.89
N TYR A 37 -9.05 -1.85 -18.68
CA TYR A 37 -8.91 -0.48 -18.14
C TYR A 37 -10.12 -0.08 -17.30
N VAL A 38 -11.34 -0.39 -17.76
CA VAL A 38 -12.56 -0.11 -16.99
C VAL A 38 -12.54 -0.91 -15.68
N GLN A 39 -12.15 -2.19 -15.72
CA GLN A 39 -12.07 -3.02 -14.53
C GLN A 39 -10.94 -2.58 -13.59
N CYS A 40 -9.83 -2.06 -14.11
CA CYS A 40 -8.78 -1.46 -13.29
C CYS A 40 -9.27 -0.22 -12.54
N VAL A 41 -10.00 0.67 -13.21
CA VAL A 41 -10.62 1.84 -12.57
C VAL A 41 -11.65 1.42 -11.53
N MET A 42 -12.49 0.43 -11.83
CA MET A 42 -13.46 -0.14 -10.88
C MET A 42 -12.78 -0.73 -9.63
N LEU A 43 -11.67 -1.46 -9.82
CA LEU A 43 -10.85 -1.96 -8.72
C LEU A 43 -10.24 -0.81 -7.92
N GLY A 44 -9.79 0.25 -8.60
CA GLY A 44 -9.37 1.50 -7.98
C GLY A 44 -10.46 2.10 -7.09
N PHE A 45 -11.73 2.10 -7.56
CA PHE A 45 -12.87 2.58 -6.75
C PHE A 45 -13.18 1.68 -5.55
N VAL A 46 -12.99 0.37 -5.62
CA VAL A 46 -13.08 -0.50 -4.42
C VAL A 46 -12.08 -0.03 -3.37
N CYS A 47 -10.83 0.21 -3.78
CA CYS A 47 -9.79 0.67 -2.87
C CYS A 47 -9.95 2.14 -2.46
N PHE A 48 -10.50 2.99 -3.31
CA PHE A 48 -10.91 4.35 -2.96
C PHE A 48 -11.91 4.35 -1.80
N MET A 49 -12.99 3.56 -1.93
CA MET A 49 -14.08 3.52 -0.95
C MET A 49 -13.67 2.84 0.38
N CYS A 50 -12.78 1.88 0.36
CA CYS A 50 -12.39 1.12 1.55
C CYS A 50 -11.07 1.63 2.15
N PRO A 51 -9.88 1.17 1.73
CA PRO A 51 -8.63 1.63 2.34
C PRO A 51 -8.37 3.13 2.11
N GLY A 52 -8.82 3.73 1.00
CA GLY A 52 -8.64 5.15 0.71
C GLY A 52 -9.37 6.05 1.70
N LEU A 53 -10.66 5.82 1.92
CA LEU A 53 -11.43 6.57 2.91
C LEU A 53 -10.99 6.26 4.35
N TRP A 54 -10.59 5.02 4.63
CA TRP A 54 -10.01 4.65 5.92
C TRP A 54 -8.71 5.42 6.20
N ASN A 55 -7.86 5.60 5.19
CA ASN A 55 -6.65 6.40 5.30
C ASN A 55 -6.96 7.85 5.71
N ALA A 56 -8.04 8.45 5.18
CA ALA A 56 -8.48 9.77 5.59
C ALA A 56 -8.86 9.83 7.08
N VAL A 57 -9.60 8.85 7.59
CA VAL A 57 -9.96 8.76 9.01
C VAL A 57 -8.73 8.56 9.89
N ASN A 58 -7.85 7.66 9.47
CA ASN A 58 -6.61 7.38 10.20
C ASN A 58 -5.68 8.60 10.26
N GLY A 59 -5.57 9.32 9.15
CA GLY A 59 -4.77 10.56 9.04
C GLY A 59 -5.25 11.72 9.92
N LEU A 60 -6.49 11.67 10.43
CA LEU A 60 -6.98 12.65 11.40
C LEU A 60 -6.28 12.55 12.79
N GLY A 61 -5.57 11.45 13.02
CA GLY A 61 -4.95 11.13 14.30
C GLY A 61 -5.96 10.73 15.38
N GLY A 62 -5.56 9.86 16.26
CA GLY A 62 -6.42 9.35 17.33
C GLY A 62 -7.43 8.29 16.94
N ALA A 63 -7.57 7.99 15.64
CA ALA A 63 -8.41 6.88 15.18
C ALA A 63 -7.73 5.51 15.34
N GLY A 64 -6.43 5.48 15.64
CA GLY A 64 -5.64 4.25 15.77
C GLY A 64 -5.20 3.90 17.20
N GLN A 65 -5.75 4.55 18.23
CA GLN A 65 -5.37 4.32 19.63
C GLN A 65 -5.95 3.04 20.23
N VAL A 66 -6.15 2.03 19.44
CA VAL A 66 -6.60 0.73 19.95
C VAL A 66 -5.40 -0.13 20.22
N SER A 67 -5.30 -0.64 21.43
CA SER A 67 -4.25 -1.54 21.89
C SER A 67 -4.16 -2.77 20.97
N CYS A 68 -3.10 -2.85 20.17
CA CYS A 68 -2.84 -3.95 19.24
C CYS A 68 -2.20 -5.18 19.90
N ASP A 69 -2.32 -5.35 21.19
CA ASP A 69 -1.50 -6.27 21.99
C ASP A 69 -1.61 -7.75 21.64
N LEU A 70 -2.76 -8.18 21.18
CA LEU A 70 -3.03 -9.62 21.01
C LEU A 70 -3.05 -10.08 19.55
N TRP A 71 -3.04 -9.18 18.57
CA TRP A 71 -3.42 -9.50 17.20
C TRP A 71 -2.27 -9.49 16.18
N LEU A 72 -1.09 -9.05 16.60
CA LEU A 72 0.10 -9.04 15.73
C LEU A 72 0.41 -10.40 15.11
N PRO A 73 0.51 -11.50 15.88
CA PRO A 73 0.80 -12.83 15.33
C PRO A 73 -0.35 -13.36 14.47
N VAL A 74 -1.59 -13.06 14.85
CA VAL A 74 -2.79 -13.56 14.14
C VAL A 74 -2.97 -12.85 12.79
N ALA A 75 -2.84 -11.53 12.73
CA ALA A 75 -2.89 -10.78 11.48
C ALA A 75 -1.75 -11.20 10.53
N TRP A 76 -0.58 -11.49 11.07
CA TRP A 76 0.59 -11.93 10.30
C TRP A 76 0.40 -13.34 9.71
N LEU A 77 -0.03 -14.30 10.54
CA LEU A 77 -0.34 -15.67 10.10
C LEU A 77 -1.52 -15.70 9.11
N LEU A 78 -2.51 -14.85 9.29
CA LEU A 78 -3.67 -14.78 8.41
C LEU A 78 -3.32 -14.14 7.06
N ASN A 79 -2.40 -13.16 7.01
CA ASN A 79 -1.92 -12.62 5.74
C ASN A 79 -1.20 -13.67 4.88
N ILE A 80 -0.46 -14.60 5.47
CA ILE A 80 0.13 -15.74 4.76
C ILE A 80 -0.97 -16.66 4.17
N SER A 81 -2.10 -16.78 4.85
CA SER A 81 -3.20 -17.65 4.40
C SER A 81 -4.14 -17.02 3.37
N THR A 82 -4.06 -15.70 3.15
CA THR A 82 -4.98 -14.96 2.26
C THR A 82 -4.88 -15.40 0.80
N GLY A 83 -3.68 -15.75 0.33
CA GLY A 83 -3.45 -16.32 -1.00
C GLY A 83 -4.19 -17.66 -1.19
N THR A 84 -4.12 -18.55 -0.20
CA THR A 84 -4.82 -19.83 -0.24
C THR A 84 -6.35 -19.65 -0.23
N ILE A 85 -6.86 -18.71 0.56
CA ILE A 85 -8.30 -18.37 0.57
C ILE A 85 -8.71 -17.81 -0.79
N HIS A 86 -7.94 -16.85 -1.34
CA HIS A 86 -8.18 -16.28 -2.66
C HIS A 86 -8.25 -17.35 -3.76
N ASN A 87 -7.36 -18.34 -3.74
CA ASN A 87 -7.36 -19.43 -4.70
C ASN A 87 -8.63 -20.29 -4.66
N LYS A 88 -9.22 -20.47 -3.45
CA LYS A 88 -10.43 -21.29 -3.26
C LYS A 88 -11.71 -20.56 -3.60
N ILE A 89 -11.87 -19.31 -3.19
CA ILE A 89 -13.13 -18.57 -3.34
C ILE A 89 -13.12 -17.60 -4.51
N GLY A 90 -11.95 -17.34 -5.11
CA GLY A 90 -11.78 -16.46 -6.27
C GLY A 90 -11.71 -14.97 -5.90
N SER A 91 -11.19 -14.15 -6.84
CA SER A 91 -10.87 -12.74 -6.61
C SER A 91 -12.07 -11.90 -6.17
N LYS A 92 -13.24 -12.11 -6.79
CA LYS A 92 -14.44 -11.32 -6.51
C LYS A 92 -14.96 -11.53 -5.09
N ALA A 93 -15.12 -12.77 -4.65
CA ALA A 93 -15.58 -13.09 -3.29
C ALA A 93 -14.55 -12.61 -2.24
N THR A 94 -13.26 -12.79 -2.50
CA THR A 94 -12.17 -12.31 -1.64
C THR A 94 -12.21 -10.79 -1.47
N LEU A 95 -12.44 -10.03 -2.56
CA LEU A 95 -12.60 -8.57 -2.50
C LEU A 95 -13.81 -8.17 -1.67
N VAL A 96 -14.98 -8.79 -1.90
CA VAL A 96 -16.22 -8.46 -1.17
C VAL A 96 -16.02 -8.67 0.33
N ILE A 97 -15.47 -9.82 0.75
CA ILE A 97 -15.18 -10.08 2.16
C ILE A 97 -14.18 -9.06 2.69
N GLY A 98 -13.14 -8.76 1.89
CA GLY A 98 -12.11 -7.79 2.26
C GLY A 98 -12.62 -6.37 2.49
N THR A 99 -13.69 -5.96 1.78
CA THR A 99 -14.28 -4.63 1.98
C THR A 99 -15.04 -4.48 3.29
N LEU A 100 -15.59 -5.56 3.86
CA LEU A 100 -16.48 -5.50 5.03
C LEU A 100 -15.77 -5.09 6.34
N GLY A 101 -14.47 -5.33 6.43
CA GLY A 101 -13.69 -4.95 7.61
C GLY A 101 -13.62 -3.44 7.84
N TYR A 102 -13.60 -2.64 6.78
CA TYR A 102 -13.46 -1.19 6.86
C TYR A 102 -14.67 -0.51 7.51
N PRO A 103 -15.91 -0.72 7.06
CA PRO A 103 -17.08 -0.14 7.71
C PRO A 103 -17.27 -0.65 9.15
N LEU A 104 -16.96 -1.92 9.43
CA LEU A 104 -17.02 -2.47 10.77
C LEU A 104 -16.08 -1.72 11.72
N TYR A 105 -14.84 -1.48 11.30
CA TYR A 105 -13.86 -0.77 12.11
C TYR A 105 -14.22 0.70 12.32
N ILE A 106 -14.69 1.40 11.28
CA ILE A 106 -15.16 2.78 11.39
C ILE A 106 -16.39 2.86 12.30
N SER A 107 -17.27 1.85 12.28
CA SER A 107 -18.41 1.77 13.18
C SER A 107 -17.99 1.65 14.65
N SER A 108 -16.85 1.04 14.94
CA SER A 108 -16.33 0.97 16.32
C SER A 108 -15.92 2.35 16.83
N TYR A 109 -15.37 3.22 16.00
CA TYR A 109 -15.08 4.61 16.35
C TYR A 109 -16.34 5.44 16.59
N LEU A 110 -17.37 5.22 15.75
CA LEU A 110 -18.68 5.85 15.97
C LEU A 110 -19.26 5.43 17.32
N ALA A 111 -19.19 4.15 17.66
CA ALA A 111 -19.66 3.63 18.95
C ALA A 111 -18.91 4.27 20.12
N SER A 112 -17.58 4.36 20.05
CA SER A 112 -16.75 5.02 21.05
C SER A 112 -17.09 6.51 21.21
N ASN A 113 -17.29 7.21 20.09
CA ASN A 113 -17.64 8.64 20.10
C ASN A 113 -19.05 8.90 20.66
N LEU A 114 -20.02 8.04 20.36
CA LEU A 114 -21.37 8.09 20.93
C LEU A 114 -21.36 7.85 22.45
N HIS A 115 -20.60 6.85 22.90
CA HIS A 115 -20.50 6.52 24.31
C HIS A 115 -19.85 7.65 25.12
N ALA A 116 -18.75 8.22 24.63
CA ALA A 116 -18.10 9.35 25.29
C ALA A 116 -19.02 10.56 25.45
N ARG A 117 -19.97 10.79 24.55
CA ARG A 117 -20.92 11.90 24.60
C ARG A 117 -22.06 11.69 25.58
N ILE A 118 -22.44 10.44 25.89
CA ILE A 118 -23.57 10.11 26.76
C ILE A 118 -23.15 10.13 28.23
N MET A 119 -21.87 10.37 28.55
CA MET A 119 -21.32 10.38 29.91
C MET A 119 -21.67 9.11 30.75
N LEU A 120 -21.81 7.97 30.10
CA LEU A 120 -21.99 6.71 30.80
C LEU A 120 -20.68 6.30 31.50
N PRO A 121 -20.76 5.62 32.66
CA PRO A 121 -19.57 5.06 33.29
C PRO A 121 -18.80 4.18 32.30
N TYR A 122 -17.49 4.16 32.44
CA TYR A 122 -16.57 3.36 31.60
C TYR A 122 -17.13 1.96 31.32
N ALA A 123 -17.38 1.66 30.04
CA ALA A 123 -17.85 0.35 29.60
C ALA A 123 -16.72 -0.37 28.88
N PRO A 124 -16.07 -1.34 29.54
CA PRO A 124 -14.93 -2.09 28.96
C PRO A 124 -15.27 -2.81 27.62
N GLY A 125 -16.57 -3.02 27.37
CA GLY A 125 -17.02 -3.65 26.12
C GLY A 125 -16.80 -2.84 24.86
N ILE A 126 -16.67 -1.50 24.94
CA ILE A 126 -16.46 -0.64 23.77
C ILE A 126 -15.01 -0.72 23.28
N ASP A 127 -14.05 -0.73 24.20
CA ASP A 127 -12.64 -0.92 23.86
C ASP A 127 -12.45 -2.31 23.25
N ASN A 128 -13.08 -3.35 23.82
CA ASN A 128 -13.07 -4.69 23.28
C ASN A 128 -13.69 -4.76 21.86
N PHE A 129 -14.75 -3.97 21.60
CA PHE A 129 -15.33 -3.90 20.24
C PHE A 129 -14.36 -3.31 19.24
N SER A 130 -13.67 -2.22 19.57
CA SER A 130 -12.68 -1.60 18.69
C SER A 130 -11.49 -2.54 18.43
N ILE A 131 -11.03 -3.27 19.46
CA ILE A 131 -9.97 -4.28 19.32
C ILE A 131 -10.42 -5.40 18.38
N ALA A 132 -11.61 -5.97 18.60
CA ALA A 132 -12.13 -7.04 17.75
C ALA A 132 -12.37 -6.58 16.30
N ALA A 133 -12.93 -5.39 16.11
CA ALA A 133 -13.15 -4.80 14.81
C ALA A 133 -11.82 -4.53 14.07
N GLY A 134 -10.78 -4.10 14.78
CA GLY A 134 -9.44 -3.93 14.24
C GLY A 134 -8.81 -5.25 13.79
N ALA A 135 -9.00 -6.32 14.56
CA ALA A 135 -8.55 -7.66 14.16
C ALA A 135 -9.25 -8.17 12.90
N VAL A 136 -10.57 -7.99 12.83
CA VAL A 136 -11.35 -8.34 11.63
C VAL A 136 -10.91 -7.50 10.44
N LEU A 137 -10.65 -6.19 10.63
CA LEU A 137 -10.10 -5.33 9.58
C LEU A 137 -8.77 -5.85 9.08
N GLY A 138 -7.86 -6.28 9.97
CA GLY A 138 -6.55 -6.82 9.56
C GLY A 138 -6.68 -8.02 8.60
N VAL A 139 -7.59 -8.96 8.91
CA VAL A 139 -7.90 -10.10 8.04
C VAL A 139 -8.51 -9.65 6.71
N CYS A 140 -9.50 -8.78 6.77
CA CYS A 140 -10.21 -8.27 5.61
C CYS A 140 -9.28 -7.46 4.69
N ALA A 141 -8.41 -6.63 5.26
CA ALA A 141 -7.41 -5.88 4.51
C ALA A 141 -6.43 -6.80 3.79
N GLY A 142 -5.94 -7.85 4.47
CA GLY A 142 -5.09 -8.87 3.83
C GLY A 142 -5.77 -9.53 2.63
N LEU A 143 -7.02 -9.91 2.76
CA LEU A 143 -7.82 -10.48 1.66
C LEU A 143 -7.99 -9.47 0.52
N LEU A 144 -8.34 -8.21 0.82
CA LEU A 144 -8.53 -7.17 -0.18
C LEU A 144 -7.25 -6.93 -0.99
N TRP A 145 -6.12 -6.73 -0.30
CA TRP A 145 -4.86 -6.44 -0.97
C TRP A 145 -4.32 -7.63 -1.76
N THR A 146 -4.53 -8.87 -1.30
CA THR A 146 -4.19 -10.09 -2.05
C THR A 146 -4.98 -10.18 -3.35
N ALA A 147 -6.30 -9.98 -3.30
CA ALA A 147 -7.14 -10.03 -4.48
C ALA A 147 -6.85 -8.86 -5.43
N GLN A 148 -6.62 -7.66 -4.88
CA GLN A 148 -6.23 -6.48 -5.66
C GLN A 148 -4.91 -6.72 -6.41
N GLY A 149 -3.88 -7.21 -5.72
CA GLY A 149 -2.59 -7.51 -6.34
C GLY A 149 -2.70 -8.54 -7.45
N SER A 150 -3.46 -9.63 -7.22
CA SER A 150 -3.73 -10.66 -8.22
C SER A 150 -4.38 -10.11 -9.49
N LEU A 151 -5.38 -9.24 -9.34
CA LEU A 151 -6.09 -8.61 -10.47
C LEU A 151 -5.19 -7.61 -11.22
N MET A 152 -4.41 -6.82 -10.48
CA MET A 152 -3.46 -5.86 -11.06
C MET A 152 -2.35 -6.52 -11.88
N LEU A 153 -1.97 -7.75 -11.54
CA LEU A 153 -1.02 -8.54 -12.34
C LEU A 153 -1.69 -9.24 -13.51
N ALA A 154 -2.99 -9.57 -13.41
CA ALA A 154 -3.71 -10.34 -14.42
C ALA A 154 -4.25 -9.48 -15.57
N TYR A 155 -4.70 -8.25 -15.29
CA TYR A 155 -5.38 -7.39 -16.28
C TYR A 155 -4.45 -6.86 -17.38
N PRO A 156 -3.26 -6.28 -17.09
CA PRO A 156 -2.41 -5.68 -18.11
C PRO A 156 -1.65 -6.69 -18.95
N THR A 157 -1.25 -6.26 -20.13
CA THR A 157 -0.14 -6.86 -20.88
C THR A 157 1.20 -6.42 -20.27
N GLU A 158 2.32 -7.08 -20.64
CA GLU A 158 3.65 -6.73 -20.13
C GLU A 158 4.02 -5.25 -20.38
N SER A 159 3.65 -4.71 -21.52
CA SER A 159 3.92 -3.32 -21.91
C SER A 159 3.05 -2.29 -21.21
N GLU A 160 1.93 -2.69 -20.59
CA GLU A 160 0.94 -1.80 -19.99
C GLU A 160 0.95 -1.79 -18.47
N LYS A 161 1.74 -2.67 -17.81
CA LYS A 161 1.75 -2.82 -16.35
C LYS A 161 1.92 -1.49 -15.61
N GLY A 162 2.87 -0.65 -16.03
CA GLY A 162 3.11 0.64 -15.40
C GLY A 162 1.91 1.58 -15.49
N ARG A 163 1.23 1.59 -16.65
CA ARG A 163 0.03 2.42 -16.86
C ARG A 163 -1.14 1.98 -15.97
N PHE A 164 -1.37 0.67 -15.85
CA PHE A 164 -2.43 0.12 -14.99
C PHE A 164 -2.16 0.44 -13.53
N ILE A 165 -0.93 0.24 -13.07
CA ILE A 165 -0.52 0.58 -11.70
C ILE A 165 -0.73 2.08 -11.45
N GLY A 166 -0.32 2.94 -12.38
CA GLY A 166 -0.50 4.39 -12.24
C GLY A 166 -1.97 4.80 -12.13
N ILE A 167 -2.85 4.28 -12.99
CA ILE A 167 -4.30 4.54 -12.94
C ILE A 167 -4.88 4.09 -11.60
N PHE A 168 -4.56 2.87 -11.18
CA PHE A 168 -5.03 2.34 -9.91
C PHE A 168 -4.61 3.23 -8.73
N TRP A 169 -3.32 3.59 -8.63
CA TRP A 169 -2.80 4.40 -7.53
C TRP A 169 -3.40 5.80 -7.49
N ILE A 170 -3.65 6.43 -8.65
CA ILE A 170 -4.33 7.73 -8.71
C ILE A 170 -5.73 7.61 -8.13
N VAL A 171 -6.53 6.64 -8.59
CA VAL A 171 -7.91 6.46 -8.12
C VAL A 171 -7.94 6.11 -6.62
N PHE A 172 -7.05 5.24 -6.16
CA PHE A 172 -6.95 4.85 -4.76
C PHE A 172 -6.62 6.04 -3.85
N ASN A 173 -5.59 6.83 -4.18
CA ASN A 173 -5.14 7.97 -3.36
C ASN A 173 -6.16 9.11 -3.34
N LEU A 174 -6.94 9.28 -4.40
CA LEU A 174 -8.07 10.21 -4.38
C LEU A 174 -9.08 9.89 -3.26
N GLY A 175 -9.16 8.63 -2.80
CA GLY A 175 -9.95 8.25 -1.63
C GLY A 175 -9.50 8.97 -0.36
N GLY A 176 -8.20 9.02 -0.11
CA GLY A 176 -7.63 9.77 1.02
C GLY A 176 -7.87 11.28 0.91
N VAL A 177 -7.68 11.85 -0.29
CA VAL A 177 -7.89 13.28 -0.55
C VAL A 177 -9.37 13.65 -0.34
N ILE A 178 -10.30 12.95 -1.01
CA ILE A 178 -11.74 13.24 -0.94
C ILE A 178 -12.28 12.93 0.44
N GLY A 179 -11.85 11.83 1.07
CA GLY A 179 -12.21 11.52 2.45
C GLY A 179 -11.80 12.62 3.43
N SER A 180 -10.58 13.12 3.32
CA SER A 180 -10.11 14.25 4.13
C SER A 180 -10.87 15.55 3.83
N ALA A 181 -11.25 15.79 2.56
CA ALA A 181 -12.09 16.93 2.20
C ALA A 181 -13.52 16.83 2.81
N ILE A 182 -14.11 15.64 2.83
CA ILE A 182 -15.38 15.38 3.51
C ILE A 182 -15.25 15.67 5.01
N ALA A 183 -14.20 15.14 5.64
CA ALA A 183 -13.92 15.40 7.05
C ALA A 183 -13.71 16.89 7.33
N PHE A 184 -13.01 17.61 6.45
CA PHE A 184 -12.81 19.05 6.53
C PHE A 184 -14.14 19.81 6.50
N GLY A 185 -14.99 19.52 5.51
CA GLY A 185 -16.30 20.17 5.38
C GLY A 185 -17.21 19.91 6.58
N GLN A 186 -17.27 18.66 7.06
CA GLN A 186 -18.09 18.26 8.21
C GLN A 186 -17.63 18.86 9.54
N ASN A 187 -16.36 19.17 9.68
CA ASN A 187 -15.78 19.67 10.92
C ASN A 187 -15.32 21.14 10.82
N PHE A 188 -15.61 21.84 9.71
CA PHE A 188 -15.13 23.19 9.46
C PHE A 188 -15.50 24.19 10.56
N ASN A 189 -16.73 24.13 11.04
CA ASN A 189 -17.25 25.00 12.11
C ASN A 189 -17.15 24.36 13.51
N SER A 190 -16.49 23.20 13.63
CA SER A 190 -16.38 22.51 14.92
C SER A 190 -15.43 23.25 15.84
N THR A 191 -15.91 23.59 17.04
CA THR A 191 -15.08 24.13 18.14
C THR A 191 -14.52 23.03 19.02
N THR A 192 -15.00 21.79 18.86
CA THR A 192 -14.52 20.61 19.61
C THR A 192 -13.30 20.01 18.89
N ASN A 193 -12.47 19.31 19.66
CA ASN A 193 -11.31 18.62 19.11
C ASN A 193 -11.60 17.15 18.70
N SER A 194 -12.87 16.79 18.61
CA SER A 194 -13.34 15.46 18.23
C SER A 194 -14.04 15.51 16.89
N VAL A 195 -13.93 14.43 16.14
CA VAL A 195 -14.65 14.20 14.89
C VAL A 195 -16.15 14.11 15.17
N SER A 196 -16.96 14.73 14.31
CA SER A 196 -18.42 14.69 14.44
C SER A 196 -18.97 13.28 14.13
N ASN A 197 -20.09 12.90 14.77
CA ASN A 197 -20.77 11.63 14.45
C ASN A 197 -21.16 11.56 12.97
N GLY A 198 -21.54 12.69 12.36
CA GLY A 198 -21.88 12.79 10.95
C GLY A 198 -20.72 12.36 10.04
N THR A 199 -19.49 12.70 10.41
CA THR A 199 -18.29 12.26 9.68
C THR A 199 -18.17 10.74 9.70
N TYR A 200 -18.24 10.09 10.87
CA TYR A 200 -18.17 8.63 10.96
C TYR A 200 -19.31 7.94 10.20
N ILE A 201 -20.54 8.44 10.31
CA ILE A 201 -21.69 7.91 9.57
C ILE A 201 -21.47 7.99 8.06
N ALA A 202 -20.99 9.15 7.56
CA ALA A 202 -20.68 9.32 6.15
C ALA A 202 -19.62 8.30 5.67
N PHE A 203 -18.56 8.11 6.47
CA PHE A 203 -17.52 7.15 6.13
C PHE A 203 -18.01 5.70 6.19
N VAL A 204 -18.86 5.31 7.14
CA VAL A 204 -19.47 3.98 7.19
C VAL A 204 -20.29 3.72 5.93
N VAL A 205 -21.16 4.66 5.53
CA VAL A 205 -22.01 4.53 4.33
C VAL A 205 -21.15 4.42 3.08
N LEU A 206 -20.16 5.28 2.93
CA LEU A 206 -19.26 5.28 1.78
C LEU A 206 -18.41 4.01 1.70
N THR A 207 -17.84 3.54 2.82
CA THR A 207 -17.05 2.30 2.82
C THR A 207 -17.90 1.08 2.58
N CYS A 208 -19.16 1.03 3.04
CA CYS A 208 -20.10 -0.01 2.66
C CYS A 208 -20.35 -0.07 1.14
N SER A 209 -20.35 1.07 0.46
CA SER A 209 -20.51 1.10 -1.00
C SER A 209 -19.33 0.45 -1.76
N GLY A 210 -18.17 0.34 -1.14
CA GLY A 210 -17.03 -0.40 -1.70
C GLY A 210 -17.34 -1.86 -2.01
N ALA A 211 -18.19 -2.51 -1.19
CA ALA A 211 -18.67 -3.86 -1.47
C ALA A 211 -19.52 -3.93 -2.74
N ILE A 212 -20.30 -2.89 -3.04
CA ILE A 212 -21.09 -2.79 -4.27
C ILE A 212 -20.16 -2.73 -5.48
N PHE A 213 -19.13 -1.89 -5.46
CA PHE A 213 -18.12 -1.85 -6.53
C PHE A 213 -17.41 -3.20 -6.70
N ALA A 214 -17.08 -3.89 -5.62
CA ALA A 214 -16.48 -5.23 -5.68
C ALA A 214 -17.44 -6.27 -6.31
N LEU A 215 -18.74 -6.18 -6.01
CA LEU A 215 -19.78 -7.04 -6.61
C LEU A 215 -19.99 -6.75 -8.10
N LEU A 216 -19.78 -5.53 -8.55
CA LEU A 216 -19.90 -5.14 -9.94
C LEU A 216 -18.69 -5.56 -10.79
N LEU A 217 -17.53 -5.90 -10.22
CA LEU A 217 -16.37 -6.36 -10.99
C LEU A 217 -16.71 -7.62 -11.81
N VAL A 218 -16.20 -7.65 -13.04
CA VAL A 218 -16.32 -8.83 -13.92
C VAL A 218 -15.37 -9.91 -13.44
N ASN A 219 -15.80 -11.19 -13.54
CA ASN A 219 -14.90 -12.29 -13.25
C ASN A 219 -13.74 -12.31 -14.27
N PRO A 220 -12.48 -12.34 -13.82
CA PRO A 220 -11.32 -12.33 -14.72
C PRO A 220 -11.35 -13.39 -15.81
N ASN A 221 -11.87 -14.57 -15.50
CA ASN A 221 -12.01 -15.68 -16.45
C ASN A 221 -12.89 -15.34 -17.69
N ASN A 222 -13.72 -14.29 -17.60
CA ASN A 222 -14.62 -13.84 -18.66
C ASN A 222 -14.10 -12.60 -19.40
N MET A 223 -12.80 -12.29 -19.25
CA MET A 223 -12.18 -11.10 -19.81
C MET A 223 -11.05 -11.46 -20.77
N TYR A 224 -10.80 -10.53 -21.69
CA TYR A 224 -9.67 -10.57 -22.60
C TYR A 224 -8.81 -9.30 -22.40
N ARG A 225 -7.50 -9.44 -22.49
CA ARG A 225 -6.57 -8.31 -22.45
C ARG A 225 -6.68 -7.47 -23.73
N THR A 226 -5.99 -6.35 -23.75
CA THR A 226 -5.94 -5.44 -24.91
C THR A 226 -5.33 -6.05 -26.15
N ASP A 227 -4.46 -7.06 -25.97
CA ASP A 227 -3.85 -7.85 -27.05
C ASP A 227 -4.71 -9.04 -27.51
N GLY A 228 -5.89 -9.25 -26.94
CA GLY A 228 -6.79 -10.35 -27.24
C GLY A 228 -6.49 -11.65 -26.49
N THR A 229 -5.44 -11.70 -25.66
CA THR A 229 -5.17 -12.86 -24.80
C THR A 229 -6.18 -12.93 -23.66
N LYS A 230 -6.52 -14.15 -23.23
CA LYS A 230 -7.47 -14.37 -22.12
C LYS A 230 -6.82 -13.97 -20.80
N VAL A 231 -7.56 -13.23 -19.97
CA VAL A 231 -7.10 -12.92 -18.60
C VAL A 231 -7.09 -14.20 -17.77
N ALA A 232 -5.92 -14.59 -17.28
CA ALA A 232 -5.74 -15.70 -16.36
C ALA A 232 -5.47 -15.14 -14.96
N PRO A 233 -6.31 -15.44 -13.96
CA PRO A 233 -6.01 -15.03 -12.59
C PRO A 233 -4.75 -15.71 -12.09
N VAL A 234 -3.90 -14.93 -11.44
CA VAL A 234 -2.68 -15.45 -10.82
C VAL A 234 -3.08 -16.39 -9.68
N ARG A 235 -2.63 -17.63 -9.72
CA ARG A 235 -2.78 -18.56 -8.60
C ARG A 235 -1.67 -18.30 -7.59
N HIS A 236 -2.04 -18.05 -6.36
CA HIS A 236 -1.08 -17.95 -5.28
C HIS A 236 -0.61 -19.34 -4.86
N PRO A 237 0.65 -19.53 -4.48
CA PRO A 237 1.12 -20.78 -3.90
C PRO A 237 0.35 -21.10 -2.61
N THR A 238 0.39 -22.35 -2.18
CA THR A 238 -0.15 -22.73 -0.87
C THR A 238 0.68 -22.08 0.24
N TRP A 239 0.08 -21.84 1.40
CA TRP A 239 0.81 -21.21 2.52
C TRP A 239 2.09 -21.97 2.91
N THR A 240 2.10 -23.32 2.79
CA THR A 240 3.31 -24.12 3.01
C THR A 240 4.37 -23.87 1.95
N ALA A 241 3.97 -23.75 0.69
CA ALA A 241 4.89 -23.41 -0.42
C ALA A 241 5.39 -21.96 -0.30
N GLU A 242 4.55 -21.02 0.18
CA GLU A 242 4.98 -19.65 0.44
C GLU A 242 6.03 -19.57 1.55
N ILE A 243 5.82 -20.25 2.69
CA ILE A 243 6.79 -20.24 3.80
C ILE A 243 8.09 -20.92 3.38
N SER A 244 8.00 -22.10 2.74
CA SER A 244 9.20 -22.80 2.28
C SER A 244 9.93 -22.05 1.16
N GLY A 245 9.18 -21.45 0.23
CA GLY A 245 9.71 -20.61 -0.83
C GLY A 245 10.37 -19.33 -0.32
N LEU A 246 9.74 -18.67 0.67
CA LEU A 246 10.36 -17.53 1.36
C LEU A 246 11.65 -17.96 2.08
N GLY A 247 11.62 -19.08 2.82
CA GLY A 247 12.81 -19.63 3.48
C GLY A 247 13.93 -19.93 2.49
N LEU A 248 13.59 -20.53 1.34
CA LEU A 248 14.54 -20.80 0.27
C LEU A 248 15.08 -19.50 -0.35
N ALA A 249 14.20 -18.52 -0.63
CA ALA A 249 14.60 -17.23 -1.19
C ALA A 249 15.55 -16.45 -0.26
N LEU A 250 15.30 -16.48 1.07
CA LEU A 250 16.18 -15.87 2.07
C LEU A 250 17.53 -16.61 2.19
N TRP A 251 17.52 -17.92 1.98
CA TRP A 251 18.72 -18.74 2.02
C TRP A 251 19.60 -18.55 0.79
N THR A 252 18.99 -18.48 -0.38
CA THR A 252 19.69 -18.35 -1.68
C THR A 252 20.12 -16.92 -1.98
N ASP A 253 19.41 -15.92 -1.47
CA ASP A 253 19.76 -14.51 -1.62
C ASP A 253 19.71 -13.78 -0.25
N PRO A 254 20.68 -14.06 0.64
CA PRO A 254 20.67 -13.52 2.01
C PRO A 254 20.80 -11.99 2.03
N MET A 255 21.19 -11.35 0.92
CA MET A 255 21.24 -9.89 0.84
C MET A 255 19.88 -9.21 0.98
N ILE A 256 18.77 -9.93 0.71
CA ILE A 256 17.42 -9.39 0.96
C ILE A 256 17.19 -9.09 2.46
N ILE A 257 17.89 -9.81 3.36
CA ILE A 257 17.81 -9.58 4.80
C ILE A 257 18.35 -8.21 5.19
N LEU A 258 19.30 -7.67 4.43
CA LEU A 258 19.82 -6.31 4.65
C LEU A 258 18.76 -5.24 4.36
N LEU A 259 17.70 -5.56 3.60
CA LEU A 259 16.56 -4.67 3.38
C LEU A 259 15.53 -4.73 4.53
N PHE A 260 15.70 -5.62 5.52
CA PHE A 260 14.78 -5.74 6.65
C PHE A 260 14.50 -4.40 7.37
N PRO A 261 15.50 -3.59 7.77
CA PRO A 261 15.21 -2.31 8.42
C PRO A 261 14.49 -1.32 7.49
N LEU A 262 14.78 -1.34 6.19
CA LEU A 262 14.08 -0.53 5.19
C LEU A 262 12.61 -0.94 5.06
N PHE A 263 12.33 -2.23 5.08
CA PHE A 263 10.97 -2.77 5.01
C PHE A 263 10.19 -2.47 6.29
N LEU A 264 10.81 -2.64 7.44
CA LEU A 264 10.20 -2.36 8.75
C LEU A 264 9.84 -0.87 8.89
N ALA A 265 10.68 0.03 8.36
CA ALA A 265 10.47 1.46 8.41
C ALA A 265 9.25 1.94 7.59
N SER A 266 8.82 1.16 6.59
CA SER A 266 7.89 1.60 5.54
C SER A 266 6.49 2.03 6.00
N ASN A 267 6.07 1.72 7.24
CA ASN A 267 4.85 2.24 7.87
C ASN A 267 5.08 2.70 9.31
N TRP A 268 6.33 2.65 9.78
CA TRP A 268 6.69 3.05 11.14
C TRP A 268 6.43 4.53 11.40
N PHE A 269 6.67 5.38 10.40
CA PHE A 269 6.54 6.82 10.46
C PHE A 269 5.10 7.31 10.64
N TYR A 270 4.07 6.56 10.23
CA TYR A 270 2.68 6.99 10.30
C TYR A 270 2.22 7.35 11.72
N THR A 271 2.67 6.60 12.72
CA THR A 271 2.29 6.83 14.11
C THR A 271 2.66 8.24 14.54
N TRP A 272 3.92 8.63 14.36
CA TRP A 272 4.35 9.97 14.72
C TRP A 272 3.68 11.03 13.85
N GLN A 273 3.60 10.82 12.54
CA GLN A 273 3.02 11.80 11.62
C GLN A 273 1.52 12.02 11.85
N PHE A 274 0.74 10.96 12.07
CA PHE A 274 -0.71 11.07 12.21
C PHE A 274 -1.13 11.35 13.65
N ASN A 275 -0.59 10.62 14.62
CA ASN A 275 -1.01 10.75 16.00
C ASN A 275 -0.24 11.87 16.71
N ASP A 276 1.10 11.76 16.74
CA ASP A 276 1.95 12.59 17.59
C ASP A 276 2.25 13.97 17.02
N TYR A 277 2.02 14.17 15.72
CA TYR A 277 2.15 15.46 15.05
C TYR A 277 0.77 16.01 14.65
N ASN A 278 0.10 15.40 13.66
CA ASN A 278 -1.16 15.94 13.14
C ASN A 278 -2.29 15.87 14.20
N GLY A 279 -2.42 14.75 14.89
CA GLY A 279 -3.50 14.49 15.86
C GLY A 279 -3.46 15.37 17.10
N VAL A 280 -2.28 15.63 17.64
CA VAL A 280 -2.13 16.34 18.93
C VAL A 280 -1.96 17.85 18.79
N LEU A 281 -1.28 18.33 17.72
CA LEU A 281 -0.93 19.73 17.57
C LEU A 281 -2.06 20.59 16.99
N PHE A 282 -2.91 20.04 16.13
CA PHE A 282 -3.83 20.84 15.32
C PHE A 282 -5.30 20.68 15.73
N THR A 283 -6.11 21.70 15.41
CA THR A 283 -7.57 21.65 15.50
C THR A 283 -8.12 20.62 14.52
N ILE A 284 -9.30 20.08 14.77
CA ILE A 284 -9.89 19.01 13.93
C ILE A 284 -10.05 19.43 12.47
N ARG A 285 -10.42 20.67 12.18
CA ARG A 285 -10.54 21.18 10.82
C ARG A 285 -9.17 21.29 10.15
N THR A 286 -8.15 21.71 10.88
CA THR A 286 -6.77 21.78 10.36
C THR A 286 -6.19 20.40 10.11
N ARG A 287 -6.45 19.41 10.98
CA ARG A 287 -6.05 18.01 10.75
C ARG A 287 -6.62 17.47 9.45
N SER A 288 -7.89 17.77 9.19
CA SER A 288 -8.57 17.33 7.96
C SER A 288 -7.96 17.99 6.71
N LEU A 289 -7.66 19.30 6.79
CA LEU A 289 -6.95 20.03 5.72
C LEU A 289 -5.55 19.44 5.49
N ASN A 290 -4.80 19.23 6.58
CA ASN A 290 -3.47 18.61 6.52
C ASN A 290 -3.53 17.23 5.87
N GLY A 291 -4.50 16.40 6.24
CA GLY A 291 -4.70 15.09 5.63
C GLY A 291 -5.00 15.16 4.13
N MET A 292 -5.83 16.10 3.70
CA MET A 292 -6.12 16.31 2.27
C MET A 292 -4.85 16.65 1.48
N ILE A 293 -4.03 17.56 2.01
CA ILE A 293 -2.77 17.97 1.38
C ILE A 293 -1.74 16.84 1.42
N TYR A 294 -1.68 16.09 2.51
CA TYR A 294 -0.82 14.93 2.70
C TYR A 294 -1.06 13.90 1.58
N TRP A 295 -2.28 13.39 1.44
CA TRP A 295 -2.60 12.40 0.41
C TRP A 295 -2.47 12.93 -1.03
N ALA A 296 -2.63 14.25 -1.23
CA ALA A 296 -2.34 14.87 -2.52
C ALA A 296 -0.84 14.90 -2.83
N SER A 297 -0.01 15.19 -1.83
CA SER A 297 1.46 15.24 -2.00
C SER A 297 2.08 13.88 -2.34
N GLN A 298 1.48 12.78 -1.87
CA GLN A 298 1.91 11.42 -2.17
C GLN A 298 2.00 11.13 -3.68
N MET A 299 1.04 11.62 -4.44
CA MET A 299 1.03 11.44 -5.89
C MET A 299 2.25 12.10 -6.56
N PHE A 300 2.60 13.30 -6.12
CA PHE A 300 3.77 14.02 -6.65
C PHE A 300 5.09 13.34 -6.26
N GLY A 301 5.21 12.87 -5.03
CA GLY A 301 6.41 12.16 -4.55
C GLY A 301 6.70 10.89 -5.35
N SER A 302 5.67 10.10 -5.61
CA SER A 302 5.79 8.89 -6.43
C SER A 302 6.24 9.18 -7.85
N ILE A 303 5.67 10.22 -8.48
CA ILE A 303 6.07 10.65 -9.84
C ILE A 303 7.53 11.08 -9.84
N MET A 304 7.95 11.87 -8.85
CA MET A 304 9.29 12.44 -8.80
C MET A 304 10.36 11.37 -8.64
N ILE A 305 10.21 10.46 -7.69
CA ILE A 305 11.17 9.36 -7.49
C ILE A 305 11.14 8.37 -8.65
N GLY A 306 9.95 8.08 -9.20
CA GLY A 306 9.79 7.25 -10.38
C GLY A 306 10.54 7.82 -11.58
N ALA A 307 10.44 9.12 -11.84
CA ALA A 307 11.16 9.79 -12.91
C ALA A 307 12.69 9.65 -12.76
N VAL A 308 13.21 9.67 -11.53
CA VAL A 308 14.63 9.46 -11.24
C VAL A 308 15.03 8.01 -11.47
N LEU A 309 14.26 7.07 -10.91
CA LEU A 309 14.56 5.65 -10.95
C LEU A 309 14.40 5.04 -12.34
N ASP A 310 13.54 5.63 -13.19
CA ASP A 310 13.29 5.16 -14.55
C ASP A 310 13.95 6.01 -15.64
N TRP A 311 14.89 6.91 -15.27
CA TRP A 311 15.56 7.78 -16.22
C TRP A 311 16.32 6.98 -17.30
N PRO A 312 15.89 7.01 -18.58
CA PRO A 312 16.36 6.07 -19.60
C PRO A 312 17.81 6.27 -20.01
N ARG A 313 18.39 7.46 -19.77
CA ARG A 313 19.77 7.78 -20.14
C ARG A 313 20.81 7.29 -19.13
N LEU A 314 20.38 6.81 -17.96
CA LEU A 314 21.26 6.35 -16.90
C LEU A 314 21.21 4.83 -16.76
N SER A 315 22.35 4.23 -16.43
CA SER A 315 22.39 2.80 -16.12
C SER A 315 21.59 2.47 -14.83
N ARG A 316 21.10 1.24 -14.72
CA ARG A 316 20.29 0.79 -13.56
C ARG A 316 21.02 1.04 -12.23
N ARG A 317 22.31 0.76 -12.14
CA ARG A 317 23.13 1.00 -10.94
C ARG A 317 23.23 2.48 -10.59
N VAL A 318 23.41 3.35 -11.57
CA VAL A 318 23.48 4.81 -11.34
C VAL A 318 22.13 5.34 -10.85
N ARG A 319 21.02 4.88 -11.45
CA ARG A 319 19.67 5.25 -11.02
C ARG A 319 19.40 4.83 -9.58
N ALA A 320 19.78 3.60 -9.21
CA ALA A 320 19.69 3.11 -7.84
C ALA A 320 20.48 3.98 -6.87
N ALA A 321 21.72 4.33 -7.21
CA ALA A 321 22.58 5.17 -6.37
C ALA A 321 22.01 6.59 -6.20
N ILE A 322 21.52 7.20 -7.27
CA ILE A 322 20.89 8.54 -7.21
C ILE A 322 19.63 8.48 -6.35
N GLY A 323 18.75 7.50 -6.54
CA GLY A 323 17.54 7.34 -5.74
C GLY A 323 17.86 7.14 -4.25
N TRP A 324 18.89 6.36 -3.94
CA TRP A 324 19.35 6.16 -2.57
C TRP A 324 19.90 7.44 -1.93
N VAL A 325 20.78 8.17 -2.66
CA VAL A 325 21.30 9.47 -2.17
C VAL A 325 20.17 10.47 -1.94
N TRP A 326 19.21 10.53 -2.85
CA TRP A 326 18.03 11.36 -2.71
C TRP A 326 17.25 11.04 -1.43
N LEU A 327 16.91 9.77 -1.23
CA LEU A 327 16.21 9.34 -0.02
C LEU A 327 17.01 9.71 1.23
N LEU A 328 18.33 9.47 1.25
CA LEU A 328 19.17 9.79 2.39
C LEU A 328 19.15 11.29 2.71
N VAL A 329 19.38 12.14 1.72
CA VAL A 329 19.38 13.60 1.90
C VAL A 329 18.01 14.09 2.37
N PHE A 330 16.94 13.68 1.71
CA PHE A 330 15.59 14.11 2.08
C PHE A 330 15.17 13.60 3.47
N VAL A 331 15.46 12.34 3.81
CA VAL A 331 15.18 11.80 5.16
C VAL A 331 15.91 12.63 6.21
N MET A 332 17.21 12.91 6.03
CA MET A 332 17.98 13.65 7.02
C MET A 332 17.54 15.10 7.15
N VAL A 333 17.27 15.79 6.04
CA VAL A 333 16.82 17.20 6.04
C VAL A 333 15.41 17.30 6.64
N THR A 334 14.47 16.48 6.20
CA THR A 334 13.07 16.54 6.65
C THR A 334 12.93 16.18 8.13
N HIS A 335 13.61 15.13 8.59
CA HIS A 335 13.56 14.78 10.00
C HIS A 335 14.38 15.71 10.89
N GLY A 336 15.47 16.31 10.38
CA GLY A 336 16.17 17.40 11.06
C GLY A 336 15.26 18.63 11.26
N TRP A 337 14.45 18.96 10.25
CA TRP A 337 13.42 20.01 10.37
C TRP A 337 12.30 19.59 11.34
N ALA A 338 11.82 18.35 11.25
CA ALA A 338 10.82 17.83 12.16
C ALA A 338 11.28 17.83 13.63
N TYR A 339 12.55 17.55 13.88
CA TYR A 339 13.15 17.64 15.23
C TYR A 339 13.03 19.04 15.82
N HIS A 340 13.15 20.09 14.99
CA HIS A 340 12.98 21.48 15.47
C HIS A 340 11.61 21.69 16.11
N TYR A 341 10.56 21.10 15.58
CA TYR A 341 9.22 21.18 16.15
C TYR A 341 9.04 20.19 17.30
N GLN A 342 9.48 18.91 17.12
CA GLN A 342 9.28 17.86 18.11
C GLN A 342 9.89 18.18 19.48
N LYS A 343 11.02 18.85 19.54
CA LYS A 343 11.65 19.25 20.82
C LYS A 343 10.85 20.26 21.62
N GLY A 344 9.82 20.87 21.02
CA GLY A 344 9.01 21.94 21.63
C GLY A 344 7.76 21.42 22.36
N TYR A 345 7.42 20.11 22.31
CA TYR A 345 6.23 19.59 22.96
C TYR A 345 6.42 18.14 23.45
N THR A 346 5.73 17.81 24.52
CA THR A 346 5.67 16.49 25.13
C THR A 346 4.21 16.11 25.43
N ARG A 347 3.96 14.87 25.88
CA ARG A 347 2.60 14.46 26.31
C ARG A 347 2.10 15.29 27.48
N GLU A 348 3.00 15.63 28.40
CA GLU A 348 2.70 16.43 29.59
C GLU A 348 2.36 17.87 29.20
N SER A 349 3.18 18.51 28.33
CA SER A 349 2.93 19.89 27.91
C SER A 349 1.63 20.09 27.15
N LEU A 350 1.19 19.04 26.41
CA LEU A 350 -0.10 19.05 25.70
C LEU A 350 -1.31 18.81 26.64
N ALA A 351 -1.08 18.26 27.82
CA ALA A 351 -2.11 18.07 28.86
C ALA A 351 -2.35 19.34 29.68
N GLU A 352 -1.48 20.34 29.59
CA GLU A 352 -1.63 21.62 30.31
C GLU A 352 -2.87 22.38 29.81
N PRO A 353 -3.67 23.00 30.71
CA PRO A 353 -4.84 23.80 30.33
C PRO A 353 -4.52 25.02 29.45
N SER A 354 -3.28 25.48 29.48
CA SER A 354 -2.77 26.59 28.65
C SER A 354 -2.50 26.22 27.19
N PHE A 355 -2.43 24.92 26.88
CA PHE A 355 -2.13 24.47 25.53
C PHE A 355 -3.26 24.81 24.56
N THR A 356 -2.91 25.53 23.50
CA THR A 356 -3.83 25.90 22.42
C THR A 356 -3.42 25.22 21.14
N ARG A 357 -4.34 24.46 20.53
CA ARG A 357 -4.07 23.80 19.25
C ARG A 357 -3.95 24.78 18.10
N ILE A 358 -3.05 24.46 17.20
CA ILE A 358 -2.76 25.26 16.01
C ILE A 358 -3.91 25.11 15.01
N ASP A 359 -4.38 26.23 14.50
CA ASP A 359 -5.35 26.28 13.42
C ASP A 359 -4.69 26.77 12.13
N PHE A 360 -5.23 26.41 10.97
CA PHE A 360 -4.69 26.85 9.68
C PHE A 360 -4.72 28.38 9.50
N SER A 361 -5.56 29.07 10.26
CA SER A 361 -5.61 30.53 10.32
C SER A 361 -4.57 31.15 11.26
N THR A 362 -3.87 30.33 12.06
CA THR A 362 -2.89 30.82 13.04
C THR A 362 -1.60 31.25 12.32
N SER A 363 -1.03 32.37 12.78
CA SER A 363 0.27 32.84 12.31
C SER A 363 1.34 31.75 12.54
N GLY A 364 2.15 31.47 11.54
CA GLY A 364 3.19 30.44 11.59
C GLY A 364 2.76 29.02 11.15
N TYR A 365 1.47 28.79 10.89
CA TYR A 365 0.99 27.48 10.39
C TYR A 365 1.72 27.00 9.12
N ALA A 366 2.12 27.92 8.24
CA ALA A 366 2.79 27.58 6.98
C ALA A 366 4.01 26.68 7.17
N GLY A 367 4.83 26.89 8.21
CA GLY A 367 6.00 26.06 8.48
C GLY A 367 5.63 24.61 8.83
N TYR A 368 4.54 24.43 9.57
CA TYR A 368 4.03 23.10 9.96
C TYR A 368 3.48 22.32 8.78
N ILE A 369 2.68 22.97 7.91
CA ILE A 369 2.08 22.27 6.76
C ILE A 369 3.12 21.91 5.70
N TRP A 370 4.09 22.78 5.45
CA TRP A 370 5.20 22.47 4.54
C TRP A 370 6.03 21.29 5.05
N LEU A 371 6.33 21.24 6.35
CA LEU A 371 6.98 20.07 6.93
C LEU A 371 6.14 18.79 6.71
N TYR A 372 4.83 18.87 6.93
CA TYR A 372 3.94 17.71 6.80
C TYR A 372 3.86 17.17 5.36
N ILE A 373 3.87 18.09 4.38
CA ILE A 373 4.00 17.75 2.96
C ILE A 373 5.31 16.99 2.69
N PHE A 374 6.44 17.50 3.19
CA PHE A 374 7.73 16.85 2.97
C PHE A 374 7.87 15.51 3.71
N LEU A 375 7.23 15.36 4.85
CA LEU A 375 7.20 14.09 5.58
C LEU A 375 6.50 12.99 4.78
N ASP A 376 5.34 13.27 4.18
CA ASP A 376 4.64 12.34 3.30
C ASP A 376 5.46 12.03 2.03
N PHE A 377 5.92 13.09 1.40
CA PHE A 377 6.69 13.03 0.17
C PHE A 377 7.87 12.06 0.26
N VAL A 378 8.59 12.10 1.40
CA VAL A 378 9.81 11.31 1.62
C VAL A 378 9.50 9.94 2.20
N SER A 379 8.74 9.91 3.29
CA SER A 379 8.60 8.68 4.08
C SER A 379 7.63 7.70 3.46
N ASP A 380 6.57 8.16 2.83
CA ASP A 380 5.56 7.28 2.23
C ASP A 380 5.83 7.03 0.74
N SER A 381 5.64 8.05 -0.09
CA SER A 381 5.61 7.84 -1.53
C SER A 381 6.98 7.49 -2.12
N MET A 382 8.02 8.27 -1.80
CA MET A 382 9.37 8.00 -2.32
C MET A 382 9.96 6.71 -1.74
N TRP A 383 9.77 6.49 -0.43
CA TRP A 383 10.31 5.34 0.26
C TRP A 383 9.73 4.03 -0.26
N GLN A 384 8.40 3.93 -0.31
CA GLN A 384 7.74 2.71 -0.77
C GLN A 384 8.00 2.46 -2.26
N THR A 385 7.99 3.50 -3.10
CA THR A 385 8.32 3.37 -4.51
C THR A 385 9.75 2.85 -4.71
N ALA A 386 10.71 3.41 -3.96
CA ALA A 386 12.10 2.95 -4.03
C ALA A 386 12.26 1.52 -3.53
N ALA A 387 11.57 1.12 -2.45
CA ALA A 387 11.61 -0.25 -1.94
C ALA A 387 11.14 -1.26 -3.01
N TYR A 388 10.03 -0.98 -3.68
CA TYR A 388 9.55 -1.82 -4.79
C TYR A 388 10.52 -1.85 -5.96
N TRP A 389 11.08 -0.69 -6.30
CA TRP A 389 12.03 -0.60 -7.40
C TRP A 389 13.32 -1.37 -7.10
N PHE A 390 13.84 -1.28 -5.87
CA PHE A 390 15.04 -2.03 -5.46
C PHE A 390 14.81 -3.54 -5.54
N MET A 391 13.67 -4.03 -5.04
CA MET A 391 13.30 -5.44 -5.17
C MET A 391 13.21 -5.87 -6.64
N GLY A 392 12.52 -5.08 -7.48
CA GLY A 392 12.39 -5.33 -8.91
C GLY A 392 13.72 -5.25 -9.68
N ALA A 393 14.72 -4.52 -9.15
CA ALA A 393 16.06 -4.45 -9.74
C ALA A 393 16.95 -5.64 -9.34
N MET A 394 16.57 -6.39 -8.29
CA MET A 394 17.34 -7.55 -7.81
C MET A 394 17.02 -8.84 -8.59
N SER A 395 15.80 -8.98 -9.13
CA SER A 395 15.36 -10.19 -9.81
C SER A 395 14.38 -9.89 -10.94
N ASN A 396 14.41 -10.73 -11.99
CA ASN A 396 13.42 -10.76 -13.07
C ASN A 396 12.48 -11.98 -12.92
N ASP A 397 12.74 -12.89 -11.98
CA ASP A 397 11.87 -14.03 -11.72
C ASP A 397 10.59 -13.59 -10.97
N PRO A 398 9.40 -13.76 -11.58
CA PRO A 398 8.14 -13.37 -10.95
C PRO A 398 7.85 -14.10 -9.62
N ALA A 399 8.27 -15.35 -9.47
CA ALA A 399 8.06 -16.12 -8.26
C ALA A 399 8.92 -15.57 -7.11
N LYS A 400 10.20 -15.31 -7.36
CA LYS A 400 11.12 -14.70 -6.41
C LYS A 400 10.67 -13.30 -5.99
N LEU A 401 10.20 -12.48 -6.94
CA LEU A 401 9.64 -11.15 -6.66
C LEU A 401 8.37 -11.23 -5.80
N ALA A 402 7.54 -12.25 -5.99
CA ALA A 402 6.37 -12.46 -5.14
C ALA A 402 6.77 -12.75 -3.69
N TYR A 403 7.80 -13.58 -3.46
CA TYR A 403 8.34 -13.84 -2.11
C TYR A 403 8.95 -12.57 -1.48
N PHE A 404 9.70 -11.79 -2.23
CA PHE A 404 10.27 -10.52 -1.76
C PHE A 404 9.19 -9.53 -1.37
N THR A 405 8.16 -9.40 -2.18
CA THR A 405 7.01 -8.51 -1.92
C THR A 405 6.21 -8.98 -0.71
N GLY A 406 6.00 -10.30 -0.56
CA GLY A 406 5.35 -10.88 0.62
C GLY A 406 6.14 -10.61 1.89
N PHE A 407 7.45 -10.81 1.86
CA PHE A 407 8.34 -10.48 2.99
C PHE A 407 8.30 -8.98 3.32
N TYR A 408 8.39 -8.11 2.32
CA TYR A 408 8.28 -6.67 2.49
C TYR A 408 6.98 -6.27 3.19
N LYS A 409 5.84 -6.73 2.68
CA LYS A 409 4.53 -6.39 3.25
C LYS A 409 4.33 -6.93 4.66
N SER A 410 4.88 -8.10 4.95
CA SER A 410 4.86 -8.68 6.30
C SER A 410 5.68 -7.83 7.28
N MET A 411 6.88 -7.40 6.89
CA MET A 411 7.73 -6.55 7.74
C MET A 411 7.14 -5.15 7.91
N GLN A 412 6.59 -4.56 6.85
CA GLN A 412 5.88 -3.29 6.89
C GLN A 412 4.73 -3.32 7.91
N SER A 413 3.92 -4.38 7.89
CA SER A 413 2.78 -4.55 8.80
C SER A 413 3.23 -4.79 10.24
N ALA A 414 4.27 -5.60 10.44
CA ALA A 414 4.83 -5.85 11.76
C ALA A 414 5.41 -4.57 12.39
N GLY A 415 6.11 -3.76 11.59
CA GLY A 415 6.63 -2.47 12.01
C GLY A 415 5.53 -1.52 12.45
N ALA A 416 4.49 -1.36 11.63
CA ALA A 416 3.34 -0.53 11.95
C ALA A 416 2.69 -0.93 13.29
N ALA A 417 2.45 -2.23 13.47
CA ALA A 417 1.83 -2.74 14.68
C ALA A 417 2.71 -2.50 15.93
N GLY A 418 4.03 -2.68 15.82
CA GLY A 418 4.95 -2.43 16.94
C GLY A 418 4.95 -0.97 17.39
N ILE A 419 5.01 -0.04 16.46
CA ILE A 419 5.04 1.39 16.81
C ILE A 419 3.67 1.92 17.26
N TRP A 420 2.57 1.42 16.70
CA TRP A 420 1.23 1.75 17.20
C TRP A 420 1.04 1.29 18.65
N ARG A 421 1.58 0.10 18.98
CA ARG A 421 1.59 -0.34 20.37
C ARG A 421 2.40 0.58 21.27
N ALA A 422 3.57 1.03 20.81
CA ALA A 422 4.41 1.96 21.56
C ALA A 422 3.68 3.28 21.86
N ASP A 423 2.91 3.80 20.90
CA ASP A 423 2.06 4.98 21.11
C ASP A 423 0.90 4.69 22.07
N ALA A 424 0.24 3.55 21.93
CA ALA A 424 -0.87 3.14 22.80
C ALA A 424 -0.47 2.99 24.29
N VAL A 425 0.79 2.59 24.56
CA VAL A 425 1.35 2.57 25.93
C VAL A 425 1.97 3.90 26.33
N LEU A 426 1.68 4.97 25.61
CA LEU A 426 2.08 6.34 25.90
C LEU A 426 3.61 6.55 25.92
N LEU A 427 4.35 5.87 25.06
CA LEU A 427 5.78 6.17 24.91
C LEU A 427 5.96 7.67 24.58
N PRO A 428 6.98 8.35 25.14
CA PRO A 428 7.24 9.75 24.84
C PRO A 428 7.32 10.02 23.33
N PHE A 429 6.69 11.09 22.86
CA PHE A 429 6.69 11.45 21.44
C PHE A 429 8.09 11.54 20.83
N MET A 430 9.06 12.04 21.59
CA MET A 430 10.46 12.11 21.17
C MET A 430 11.04 10.71 20.90
N ASN A 431 10.67 9.69 21.67
CA ASN A 431 11.17 8.33 21.47
C ASN A 431 10.56 7.71 20.21
N ILE A 432 9.25 7.95 19.94
CA ILE A 432 8.58 7.51 18.72
C ILE A 432 9.22 8.20 17.51
N PHE A 433 9.42 9.51 17.57
CA PHE A 433 10.09 10.30 16.54
C PHE A 433 11.52 9.82 16.28
N ALA A 434 12.33 9.71 17.35
CA ALA A 434 13.73 9.29 17.23
C ALA A 434 13.87 7.87 16.66
N SER A 435 12.98 6.94 17.07
CA SER A 435 12.94 5.59 16.52
C SER A 435 12.60 5.59 15.01
N THR A 436 11.68 6.47 14.59
CA THR A 436 11.32 6.65 13.19
C THR A 436 12.53 7.10 12.37
N TRP A 437 13.18 8.17 12.80
CA TRP A 437 14.35 8.71 12.12
C TRP A 437 15.53 7.74 12.10
N ALA A 438 15.81 7.11 13.23
CA ALA A 438 16.88 6.10 13.36
C ALA A 438 16.63 4.89 12.45
N LEU A 439 15.38 4.39 12.39
CA LEU A 439 15.03 3.23 11.58
C LEU A 439 15.09 3.54 10.07
N LEU A 440 14.64 4.73 9.65
CA LEU A 440 14.80 5.19 8.27
C LEU A 440 16.28 5.29 7.89
N GLY A 441 17.11 5.90 8.75
CA GLY A 441 18.56 5.97 8.54
C GLY A 441 19.22 4.60 8.47
N ALA A 442 18.90 3.71 9.42
CA ALA A 442 19.41 2.33 9.44
C ALA A 442 18.98 1.56 8.18
N GLY A 443 17.73 1.74 7.73
CA GLY A 443 17.22 1.14 6.49
C GLY A 443 18.05 1.51 5.27
N LEU A 444 18.41 2.77 5.13
CA LEU A 444 19.26 3.23 4.02
C LEU A 444 20.69 2.74 4.14
N ILE A 445 21.28 2.75 5.33
CA ILE A 445 22.63 2.24 5.57
C ILE A 445 22.70 0.75 5.25
N CYS A 446 21.76 -0.05 5.74
CA CYS A 446 21.71 -1.49 5.48
C CYS A 446 21.40 -1.82 4.01
N ALA A 447 20.62 -0.98 3.31
CA ALA A 447 20.33 -1.15 1.89
C ALA A 447 21.54 -0.84 0.98
N ALA A 448 22.48 -0.01 1.43
CA ALA A 448 23.63 0.40 0.61
C ALA A 448 24.41 -0.79 0.01
N PRO A 449 24.83 -1.82 0.75
CA PRO A 449 25.53 -2.98 0.17
C PRO A 449 24.70 -3.68 -0.90
N VAL A 450 23.37 -3.79 -0.73
CA VAL A 450 22.48 -4.41 -1.73
C VAL A 450 22.53 -3.63 -3.02
N LEU A 451 22.45 -2.30 -2.96
CA LEU A 451 22.46 -1.44 -4.14
C LEU A 451 23.76 -1.52 -4.91
N TRP A 452 24.90 -1.57 -4.21
CA TRP A 452 26.22 -1.59 -4.86
C TRP A 452 26.66 -2.97 -5.34
N LEU A 453 26.29 -4.03 -4.62
CA LEU A 453 26.77 -5.39 -4.90
C LEU A 453 25.77 -6.22 -5.69
N ARG A 454 24.45 -6.09 -5.41
CA ARG A 454 23.42 -6.96 -5.96
C ARG A 454 22.71 -6.37 -7.18
N ILE A 455 22.52 -5.04 -7.27
CA ILE A 455 21.88 -4.42 -8.43
C ILE A 455 22.87 -4.35 -9.58
N LYS A 456 22.58 -5.13 -10.64
CA LYS A 456 23.33 -5.14 -11.90
C LYS A 456 22.62 -4.29 -12.96
N ASN A 457 23.34 -3.86 -14.02
CA ASN A 457 22.72 -3.14 -15.15
C ASN A 457 21.78 -4.02 -15.96
N HIS A 458 22.08 -5.32 -16.07
CA HIS A 458 21.22 -6.35 -16.64
C HIS A 458 21.16 -7.51 -15.66
N THR A 459 20.00 -8.12 -15.52
CA THR A 459 19.79 -9.35 -14.76
C THR A 459 19.46 -10.43 -15.79
N GLU A 460 20.33 -11.41 -15.94
CA GLU A 460 20.13 -12.53 -16.84
C GLU A 460 19.21 -13.57 -16.20
N LEU A 461 18.32 -14.18 -16.99
CA LEU A 461 17.39 -15.20 -16.50
C LEU A 461 18.13 -16.48 -16.03
N GLU A 462 19.31 -16.75 -16.58
CA GLU A 462 20.13 -17.92 -16.24
C GLU A 462 20.80 -17.82 -14.84
N ASP A 463 21.05 -16.63 -14.34
CA ASP A 463 21.59 -16.41 -12.99
C ASP A 463 20.55 -16.67 -11.86
N GLU A 464 19.31 -16.98 -12.22
CA GLU A 464 18.16 -17.02 -11.31
C GLU A 464 17.45 -18.38 -11.23
N ALA A 465 17.89 -19.38 -12.02
CA ALA A 465 17.33 -20.75 -11.93
C ALA A 465 17.64 -21.36 -10.56
N LEU A 466 16.63 -21.39 -9.71
CA LEU A 466 16.57 -22.10 -8.42
C LEU A 466 16.05 -23.52 -8.62
#